data_c7d9ad2a7aef267382a51cda18e9fd63
#
_entry.id   c7d9ad2a7aef267382a51cda18e9fd63
#
_cell.length_a   1.000
_cell.length_b   1.000
_cell.length_c   1.000
_cell.angle_alpha   90.00
_cell.angle_beta   90.00
_cell.angle_gamma   90.00
#
_symmetry.space_group_name_H-M   'P 1'
#
loop_
_entity.id
_entity.type
_entity.pdbx_description
1 polymer ?
#
loop_
_entity_poly.entity_id
_entity_poly.type
_entity_poly.pdbx_seq_one_letter_code
_entity_poly.pdbx_strand_id
1 'polypeptide(L)'
;MDAKENDRKHYRGIEKQTDNPFLNLYHIDALGRDGTPFHYYFASRNDENNIKHKTHSMRPEGMAVYAVTADGERLVLVRQYRYPVNDCLYELPAGLIEPGETTSEAACREMIEETGWKMEVYEG
;
A
#
# COMPACT_ATOMS: atom_id res chain seq x y z
N MET A 1 8.32 22.18 -7.74
CA MET A 1 9.12 21.94 -6.51
C MET A 1 10.53 22.43 -6.80
N ASP A 2 11.01 23.36 -6.02
CA ASP A 2 12.34 23.92 -6.20
C ASP A 2 13.39 22.86 -5.86
N ALA A 3 14.42 22.66 -6.71
CA ALA A 3 15.46 21.66 -6.50
C ALA A 3 16.16 21.78 -5.12
N LYS A 4 16.15 22.99 -4.54
CA LYS A 4 16.66 23.26 -3.19
C LYS A 4 15.79 22.74 -2.04
N GLU A 5 14.52 22.46 -2.26
CA GLU A 5 13.61 21.94 -1.23
C GLU A 5 13.77 20.43 -1.07
N ASN A 6 14.25 19.73 -2.09
CA ASN A 6 14.46 18.28 -2.08
C ASN A 6 15.77 17.85 -1.37
N ASP A 7 16.69 18.78 -1.13
CA ASP A 7 17.98 18.51 -0.47
C ASP A 7 17.91 18.66 1.07
N ARG A 8 16.79 19.10 1.62
CA ARG A 8 16.64 19.20 3.07
C ARG A 8 16.38 17.84 3.68
N LYS A 9 17.18 17.49 4.64
CA LYS A 9 16.95 16.32 5.47
C LYS A 9 15.66 16.55 6.30
N HIS A 10 14.64 15.75 6.03
CA HIS A 10 13.34 15.84 6.70
C HIS A 10 13.22 14.96 7.95
N TYR A 11 14.30 14.38 8.41
CA TYR A 11 14.34 13.55 9.60
C TYR A 11 15.75 13.52 10.22
N ARG A 12 15.82 13.17 11.50
CA ARG A 12 17.08 13.00 12.25
C ARG A 12 17.42 11.54 12.46
N GLY A 13 16.42 10.68 12.59
CA GLY A 13 16.63 9.26 12.81
C GLY A 13 15.38 8.45 12.54
N ILE A 14 15.57 7.16 12.42
CA ILE A 14 14.50 6.16 12.26
C ILE A 14 14.86 4.93 13.08
N GLU A 15 13.88 4.35 13.77
CA GLU A 15 14.04 3.13 14.55
C GLU A 15 12.87 2.18 14.35
N LYS A 16 13.17 0.90 14.32
CA LYS A 16 12.19 -0.18 14.39
C LYS A 16 11.76 -0.37 15.85
N GLN A 17 10.47 -0.27 16.12
CA GLN A 17 9.94 -0.31 17.50
C GLN A 17 9.40 -1.66 17.93
N THR A 18 9.08 -2.53 16.99
CA THR A 18 8.52 -3.86 17.27
C THR A 18 9.35 -4.95 16.61
N ASP A 19 9.16 -6.18 17.05
CA ASP A 19 9.77 -7.36 16.46
C ASP A 19 8.71 -8.42 16.19
N ASN A 20 7.88 -8.15 15.18
CA ASN A 20 6.84 -9.06 14.73
C ASN A 20 7.28 -9.69 13.39
N PRO A 21 7.03 -11.00 13.17
CA PRO A 21 7.45 -11.65 11.93
C PRO A 21 6.73 -11.16 10.67
N PHE A 22 5.60 -10.46 10.79
CA PHE A 22 4.76 -10.08 9.64
C PHE A 22 4.67 -8.58 9.40
N LEU A 23 4.62 -7.79 10.47
CA LEU A 23 4.38 -6.35 10.38
C LEU A 23 5.05 -5.64 11.55
N ASN A 24 5.84 -4.61 11.26
CA ASN A 24 6.53 -3.86 12.28
C ASN A 24 6.22 -2.37 12.24
N LEU A 25 6.17 -1.78 13.43
CA LEU A 25 6.04 -0.35 13.63
C LEU A 25 7.43 0.30 13.59
N TYR A 26 7.52 1.42 12.90
CA TYR A 26 8.69 2.27 12.81
C TYR A 26 8.38 3.67 13.32
N HIS A 27 9.33 4.25 14.00
CA HIS A 27 9.30 5.64 14.44
C HIS A 27 10.33 6.45 13.67
N ILE A 28 9.91 7.60 13.16
CA ILE A 28 10.78 8.58 12.54
C ILE A 28 10.82 9.82 13.45
N ASP A 29 12.02 10.22 13.84
CA ASP A 29 12.26 11.55 14.40
C ASP A 29 12.32 12.54 13.25
N ALA A 30 11.15 13.07 12.90
CA ALA A 30 10.91 13.84 11.70
C ALA A 30 11.12 15.34 11.89
N LEU A 31 11.39 16.05 10.81
CA LEU A 31 11.53 17.50 10.77
C LEU A 31 10.50 18.09 9.79
N GLY A 32 9.73 19.05 10.29
CA GLY A 32 8.85 19.85 9.45
C GLY A 32 9.59 20.77 8.48
N ARG A 33 8.87 21.44 7.62
CA ARG A 33 9.44 22.40 6.65
C ARG A 33 10.24 23.54 7.32
N ASP A 34 9.79 23.97 8.48
CA ASP A 34 10.42 25.00 9.31
C ASP A 34 11.54 24.47 10.21
N GLY A 35 11.83 23.16 10.14
CA GLY A 35 12.80 22.47 10.98
C GLY A 35 12.26 22.05 12.34
N THR A 36 10.99 22.28 12.65
CA THR A 36 10.36 21.85 13.91
C THR A 36 10.32 20.33 14.00
N PRO A 37 10.85 19.72 15.08
CA PRO A 37 10.84 18.27 15.24
C PRO A 37 9.43 17.76 15.61
N PHE A 38 9.08 16.58 15.08
CA PHE A 38 7.88 15.86 15.46
C PHE A 38 8.07 14.36 15.29
N HIS A 39 7.21 13.57 15.91
CA HIS A 39 7.24 12.11 15.82
C HIS A 39 6.30 11.62 14.71
N TYR A 40 6.84 10.82 13.80
CA TYR A 40 6.04 10.16 12.77
C TYR A 40 6.14 8.65 12.89
N TYR A 41 5.02 7.96 12.71
CA TYR A 41 4.97 6.51 12.81
C TYR A 41 4.39 5.91 11.55
N PHE A 42 4.96 4.78 11.12
CA PHE A 42 4.42 3.98 10.04
C PHE A 42 4.64 2.49 10.30
N ALA A 43 3.87 1.66 9.63
CA ALA A 43 4.04 0.21 9.67
C ALA A 43 4.50 -0.31 8.32
N SER A 44 5.31 -1.37 8.33
CA SER A 44 5.80 -2.02 7.11
C SER A 44 5.88 -3.52 7.29
N ARG A 45 5.60 -4.25 6.21
CA ARG A 45 5.85 -5.71 6.10
C ARG A 45 7.27 -6.03 5.67
N ASN A 46 7.99 -5.05 5.14
CA ASN A 46 9.38 -5.22 4.74
C ASN A 46 10.29 -5.32 5.96
N ASP A 47 11.41 -6.01 5.82
CA ASP A 47 12.45 -5.99 6.86
C ASP A 47 13.09 -4.60 6.97
N GLU A 48 13.83 -4.39 8.05
CA GLU A 48 14.41 -3.09 8.39
C GLU A 48 15.31 -2.49 7.30
N ASN A 49 15.96 -3.34 6.49
CA ASN A 49 16.84 -2.88 5.42
C ASN A 49 16.08 -2.57 4.12
N ASN A 50 14.87 -3.09 3.97
CA ASN A 50 14.05 -3.01 2.75
C ASN A 50 12.84 -2.09 2.87
N ILE A 51 12.68 -1.36 3.96
CA ILE A 51 11.63 -0.34 4.07
C ILE A 51 11.82 0.76 3.02
N LYS A 52 10.73 1.27 2.49
CA LYS A 52 10.77 2.29 1.41
C LYS A 52 11.47 3.58 1.81
N HIS A 53 11.47 3.90 3.08
CA HIS A 53 12.26 5.02 3.62
C HIS A 53 13.76 4.91 3.30
N LYS A 54 14.30 3.69 3.26
CA LYS A 54 15.72 3.44 2.94
C LYS A 54 15.94 3.17 1.45
N THR A 55 15.06 2.41 0.83
CA THR A 55 15.23 1.95 -0.57
C THR A 55 14.77 2.98 -1.59
N HIS A 56 13.89 3.89 -1.21
CA HIS A 56 13.19 4.83 -2.10
C HIS A 56 12.41 4.14 -3.23
N SER A 57 12.08 2.86 -3.07
CA SER A 57 11.35 2.09 -4.06
C SER A 57 9.94 2.65 -4.25
N MET A 58 9.58 2.95 -5.47
CA MET A 58 8.23 3.34 -5.87
C MET A 58 7.38 2.16 -6.35
N ARG A 59 7.92 0.93 -6.28
CA ARG A 59 7.17 -0.26 -6.65
C ARG A 59 5.95 -0.42 -5.75
N PRO A 60 4.74 -0.55 -6.30
CA PRO A 60 3.56 -0.82 -5.50
C PRO A 60 3.65 -2.21 -4.85
N GLU A 61 3.21 -2.32 -3.61
CA GLU A 61 3.18 -3.60 -2.87
C GLU A 61 1.81 -4.28 -2.99
N GLY A 62 0.78 -3.51 -3.26
CA GLY A 62 -0.58 -3.99 -3.43
C GLY A 62 -1.35 -3.13 -4.40
N MET A 63 -2.54 -3.59 -4.76
CA MET A 63 -3.45 -2.87 -5.63
C MET A 63 -4.90 -3.09 -5.18
N ALA A 64 -5.76 -2.17 -5.55
CA ALA A 64 -7.21 -2.32 -5.48
C ALA A 64 -7.80 -2.25 -6.89
N VAL A 65 -8.87 -2.98 -7.12
CA VAL A 65 -9.48 -3.09 -8.44
C VAL A 65 -10.80 -2.34 -8.45
N TYR A 66 -10.89 -1.32 -9.29
CA TYR A 66 -12.15 -0.68 -9.63
C TYR A 66 -12.71 -1.35 -10.89
N ALA A 67 -13.56 -2.36 -10.69
CA ALA A 67 -14.12 -3.16 -11.78
C ALA A 67 -15.59 -2.86 -11.95
N VAL A 68 -15.99 -2.61 -13.19
CA VAL A 68 -17.38 -2.44 -13.59
C VAL A 68 -17.81 -3.60 -14.51
N THR A 69 -19.10 -3.93 -14.50
CA THR A 69 -19.67 -4.91 -15.41
C THR A 69 -19.60 -4.40 -16.86
N ALA A 70 -19.68 -5.32 -17.82
CA ALA A 70 -19.54 -4.98 -19.25
C ALA A 70 -20.57 -3.94 -19.75
N ASP A 71 -21.75 -3.88 -19.13
CA ASP A 71 -22.77 -2.87 -19.40
C ASP A 71 -22.46 -1.50 -18.74
N GLY A 72 -21.45 -1.45 -17.86
CA GLY A 72 -21.07 -0.24 -17.13
C GLY A 72 -22.01 0.17 -15.99
N GLU A 73 -22.98 -0.67 -15.65
CA GLU A 73 -24.05 -0.31 -14.69
C GLU A 73 -23.74 -0.69 -13.25
N ARG A 74 -22.80 -1.62 -13.02
CA ARG A 74 -22.52 -2.17 -11.68
C ARG A 74 -21.04 -2.16 -11.36
N LEU A 75 -20.74 -1.78 -10.13
CA LEU A 75 -19.42 -1.90 -9.53
C LEU A 75 -19.30 -3.25 -8.81
N VAL A 76 -18.20 -3.97 -9.05
CA VAL A 76 -17.92 -5.24 -8.38
C VAL A 76 -17.28 -4.97 -7.03
N LEU A 77 -17.94 -5.42 -5.97
CA LEU A 77 -17.45 -5.33 -4.60
C LEU A 77 -17.35 -6.72 -3.98
N VAL A 78 -16.47 -6.87 -3.01
CA VAL A 78 -16.40 -8.03 -2.13
C VAL A 78 -16.95 -7.66 -0.75
N ARG A 79 -17.63 -8.60 -0.10
CA ARG A 79 -18.00 -8.47 1.32
C ARG A 79 -17.05 -9.33 2.14
N GLN A 80 -16.25 -8.70 2.97
CA GLN A 80 -15.19 -9.36 3.71
C GLN A 80 -15.23 -9.00 5.20
N TYR A 81 -15.05 -10.01 6.05
CA TYR A 81 -14.87 -9.80 7.47
C TYR A 81 -13.50 -9.21 7.75
N ARG A 82 -13.46 -8.09 8.44
CA ARG A 82 -12.22 -7.42 8.84
C ARG A 82 -12.04 -7.49 10.35
N TYR A 83 -11.04 -8.22 10.78
CA TYR A 83 -10.73 -8.43 12.20
C TYR A 83 -10.50 -7.13 12.99
N PRO A 84 -9.80 -6.10 12.47
CA PRO A 84 -9.58 -4.87 13.22
C PRO A 84 -10.85 -4.10 13.59
N VAL A 85 -11.90 -4.24 12.80
CA VAL A 85 -13.20 -3.59 13.07
C VAL A 85 -14.25 -4.57 13.56
N ASN A 86 -13.94 -5.86 13.60
CA ASN A 86 -14.82 -6.93 14.04
C ASN A 86 -16.19 -6.94 13.33
N ASP A 87 -16.16 -6.67 12.01
CA ASP A 87 -17.39 -6.60 11.20
C ASP A 87 -17.08 -6.91 9.73
N CYS A 88 -18.13 -7.15 8.96
CA CYS A 88 -18.05 -7.30 7.50
C CYS A 88 -18.16 -5.96 6.81
N LEU A 89 -17.23 -5.70 5.87
CA LEU A 89 -17.20 -4.50 5.06
C LEU A 89 -17.37 -4.83 3.58
N TYR A 90 -17.99 -3.93 2.84
CA TYR A 90 -17.95 -3.94 1.38
C TYR A 90 -16.73 -3.17 0.90
N GLU A 91 -15.91 -3.83 0.11
CA GLU A 91 -14.63 -3.30 -0.32
C GLU A 91 -14.42 -3.55 -1.81
N LEU A 92 -13.55 -2.75 -2.42
CA LEU A 92 -13.00 -3.08 -3.73
C LEU A 92 -12.17 -4.37 -3.60
N PRO A 93 -12.22 -5.29 -4.59
CA PRO A 93 -11.26 -6.39 -4.66
C PRO A 93 -9.84 -5.85 -4.58
N ALA A 94 -9.00 -6.45 -3.76
CA ALA A 94 -7.64 -5.96 -3.53
C ALA A 94 -6.73 -7.09 -3.09
N GLY A 95 -5.44 -6.91 -3.28
CA GLY A 95 -4.45 -7.87 -2.83
C GLY A 95 -3.02 -7.41 -3.02
N LEU A 96 -2.09 -8.23 -2.60
CA LEU A 96 -0.67 -7.99 -2.76
C LEU A 96 -0.22 -8.40 -4.17
N ILE A 97 0.75 -7.66 -4.69
CA ILE A 97 1.41 -7.97 -5.96
C ILE A 97 2.54 -8.95 -5.68
N GLU A 98 2.51 -10.09 -6.34
CA GLU A 98 3.54 -11.13 -6.19
C GLU A 98 4.84 -10.74 -6.92
N PRO A 99 6.01 -11.30 -6.48
CA PRO A 99 7.27 -11.07 -7.17
C PRO A 99 7.21 -11.45 -8.67
N GLY A 100 7.65 -10.53 -9.53
CA GLY A 100 7.65 -10.73 -10.99
C GLY A 100 6.31 -10.46 -11.69
N GLU A 101 5.26 -10.19 -10.92
CA GLU A 101 3.93 -9.87 -11.42
C GLU A 101 3.78 -8.37 -11.69
N THR A 102 3.13 -7.99 -12.79
CA THR A 102 2.71 -6.61 -13.01
C THR A 102 1.47 -6.29 -12.19
N THR A 103 1.17 -5.00 -12.01
CA THR A 103 -0.06 -4.57 -11.32
C THR A 103 -1.31 -5.09 -12.04
N SER A 104 -1.33 -5.07 -13.37
CA SER A 104 -2.46 -5.59 -14.17
C SER A 104 -2.64 -7.10 -14.04
N GLU A 105 -1.55 -7.85 -14.04
CA GLU A 105 -1.57 -9.31 -13.82
C GLU A 105 -2.08 -9.65 -12.43
N ALA A 106 -1.61 -8.94 -11.40
CA ALA A 106 -2.09 -9.09 -10.03
C ALA A 106 -3.57 -8.79 -9.90
N ALA A 107 -4.04 -7.72 -10.53
CA ALA A 107 -5.45 -7.32 -10.52
C ALA A 107 -6.35 -8.40 -11.14
N CYS A 108 -5.98 -8.94 -12.29
CA CYS A 108 -6.73 -10.02 -12.95
C CYS A 108 -6.73 -11.29 -12.09
N ARG A 109 -5.61 -11.66 -11.51
CA ARG A 109 -5.49 -12.82 -10.63
C ARG A 109 -6.38 -12.67 -9.38
N GLU A 110 -6.29 -11.55 -8.69
CA GLU A 110 -7.09 -11.28 -7.48
C GLU A 110 -8.59 -11.23 -7.77
N MET A 111 -9.02 -10.70 -8.91
CA MET A 111 -10.42 -10.73 -9.31
C MET A 111 -10.96 -12.14 -9.44
N ILE A 112 -10.20 -13.05 -10.05
CA ILE A 112 -10.59 -14.45 -10.17
C ILE A 112 -10.63 -15.12 -8.80
N GLU A 113 -9.60 -14.91 -7.97
CA GLU A 113 -9.50 -15.52 -6.64
C GLU A 113 -10.61 -15.04 -5.69
N GLU A 114 -10.90 -13.75 -5.68
CA GLU A 114 -11.85 -13.15 -4.74
C GLU A 114 -13.31 -13.18 -5.22
N THR A 115 -13.55 -13.10 -6.52
CA THR A 115 -14.91 -12.97 -7.06
C THR A 115 -15.31 -14.07 -8.05
N GLY A 116 -14.35 -14.80 -8.60
CA GLY A 116 -14.56 -15.73 -9.72
C GLY A 116 -14.75 -15.05 -11.08
N TRP A 117 -14.76 -13.73 -11.13
CA TRP A 117 -14.94 -12.96 -12.37
C TRP A 117 -13.62 -12.79 -13.12
N LYS A 118 -13.67 -13.05 -14.41
CA LYS A 118 -12.60 -12.72 -15.34
C LYS A 118 -12.79 -11.29 -15.83
N MET A 119 -11.72 -10.50 -15.77
CA MET A 119 -11.76 -9.11 -16.21
C MET A 119 -10.68 -8.80 -17.24
N GLU A 120 -10.90 -7.70 -17.97
CA GLU A 120 -9.91 -7.06 -18.80
C GLU A 120 -9.51 -5.72 -18.15
N VAL A 121 -8.23 -5.41 -18.19
CA VAL A 121 -7.72 -4.12 -17.71
C VAL A 121 -7.88 -3.10 -18.82
N TYR A 122 -8.57 -2.01 -18.50
CA TYR A 122 -8.77 -0.90 -19.41
C TYR A 122 -7.67 0.14 -19.21
N GLU A 123 -6.86 0.33 -20.23
CA GLU A 123 -5.86 1.39 -20.29
C GLU A 123 -6.46 2.57 -21.06
N GLY A 124 -6.95 3.54 -20.28
CA GLY A 124 -7.54 4.77 -20.81
C GLY A 124 -6.51 5.85 -21.09
#